data_2bd0456a2e83a82b9d580dd6c8824e1f
#
_entry.id   2bd0456a2e83a82b9d580dd6c8824e1f
#
_cell.length_a   1.000
_cell.length_b   1.000
_cell.length_c   1.000
_cell.angle_alpha   90.00
_cell.angle_beta   90.00
_cell.angle_gamma   90.00
#
_symmetry.space_group_name_H-M   'P 1'
#
loop_
_entity.id
_entity.type
_entity.pdbx_description
1 polymer ?
#
loop_
_entity_poly.entity_id
_entity_poly.type
_entity_poly.pdbx_seq_one_letter_code
_entity_poly.pdbx_strand_id
1 'polypeptide(L)'
;MTDERKEINESAATEAGDSEVGVETEESLDMEALKAEAAKANEYKDRLLRTAADFDNYKKRATRERQDAVKFANEGIIGTLLPILDNFEMALAATATSQDPAIQALQSGVSMIQQQLKKALSDAGLEEVDATNKTFDPNLHEAVSQQESADVPEGHVLQQLRKGYKLRDRLLRPASVVVAKKPPK
;
A
#
# COMPACT_ATOMS: atom_id res chain seq x y z
N MET A 1 -71.09 4.69 77.85
CA MET A 1 -70.72 3.54 77.03
C MET A 1 -70.70 3.89 75.54
N THR A 2 -69.82 4.81 75.16
CA THR A 2 -69.74 5.23 73.72
C THR A 2 -68.41 6.00 73.42
N ASP A 3 -67.30 5.56 74.02
CA ASP A 3 -66.04 6.29 73.73
C ASP A 3 -64.81 5.36 73.46
N GLU A 4 -64.90 4.05 73.58
CA GLU A 4 -63.77 3.16 73.42
C GLU A 4 -63.69 2.57 71.98
N ARG A 5 -64.56 2.86 71.06
CA ARG A 5 -64.56 2.37 69.68
C ARG A 5 -63.91 3.29 68.66
N LYS A 6 -63.48 4.44 69.02
CA LYS A 6 -62.88 5.44 68.11
C LYS A 6 -61.36 5.43 68.06
N GLU A 7 -60.67 4.95 69.12
CA GLU A 7 -59.25 4.93 69.26
C GLU A 7 -58.56 3.71 68.60
N ILE A 8 -59.31 2.61 68.34
CA ILE A 8 -58.73 1.37 67.74
C ILE A 8 -58.65 1.48 66.22
N ASN A 9 -59.34 2.42 65.59
CA ASN A 9 -59.38 2.55 64.12
C ASN A 9 -58.38 3.59 63.55
N GLU A 10 -57.72 4.38 64.39
CA GLU A 10 -56.74 5.36 63.94
C GLU A 10 -55.30 4.83 64.05
N SER A 11 -55.07 3.75 64.82
CA SER A 11 -53.75 3.07 64.92
C SER A 11 -53.50 2.11 63.78
N ALA A 12 -54.54 1.61 63.11
CA ALA A 12 -54.38 0.65 61.96
C ALA A 12 -54.15 1.29 60.61
N ALA A 13 -54.39 2.60 60.50
CA ALA A 13 -54.22 3.34 59.22
C ALA A 13 -52.82 3.91 59.02
N THR A 14 -51.98 3.97 60.06
CA THR A 14 -50.61 4.55 59.98
C THR A 14 -49.51 3.51 59.66
N GLU A 15 -49.75 2.21 59.88
CA GLU A 15 -48.77 1.18 59.58
C GLU A 15 -48.85 0.63 58.15
N ALA A 16 -49.94 0.83 57.41
CA ALA A 16 -50.09 0.41 55.99
C ALA A 16 -49.49 1.38 54.99
N GLY A 17 -49.18 2.62 55.37
CA GLY A 17 -48.60 3.64 54.46
C GLY A 17 -47.08 3.60 54.35
N ASP A 18 -46.40 3.01 55.38
CA ASP A 18 -44.92 3.06 55.41
C ASP A 18 -44.27 1.83 54.73
N SER A 19 -45.02 0.74 54.53
CA SER A 19 -44.53 -0.45 53.85
C SER A 19 -44.61 -0.35 52.28
N GLU A 20 -45.57 0.42 51.74
CA GLU A 20 -45.68 0.63 50.29
C GLU A 20 -44.64 1.63 49.74
N VAL A 21 -44.28 2.65 50.52
CA VAL A 21 -43.25 3.63 50.10
C VAL A 21 -41.84 3.00 50.14
N GLY A 22 -41.56 2.04 51.03
CA GLY A 22 -40.26 1.35 51.08
C GLY A 22 -40.06 0.34 49.94
N VAL A 23 -41.12 -0.34 49.53
CA VAL A 23 -41.05 -1.31 48.41
C VAL A 23 -40.91 -0.61 47.06
N GLU A 24 -41.64 0.49 46.81
CA GLU A 24 -41.49 1.25 45.59
C GLU A 24 -40.10 1.90 45.45
N THR A 25 -39.43 2.26 46.52
CA THR A 25 -38.06 2.83 46.47
C THR A 25 -37.00 1.75 46.24
N GLU A 26 -37.12 0.55 46.81
CA GLU A 26 -36.20 -0.57 46.54
C GLU A 26 -36.33 -1.11 45.09
N GLU A 27 -37.55 -1.30 44.57
CA GLU A 27 -37.77 -1.68 43.17
C GLU A 27 -37.26 -0.61 42.19
N SER A 28 -37.35 0.69 42.50
CA SER A 28 -36.85 1.77 41.67
C SER A 28 -35.31 1.81 41.64
N LEU A 29 -34.64 1.51 42.76
CA LEU A 29 -33.18 1.43 42.85
C LEU A 29 -32.63 0.20 42.10
N ASP A 30 -33.33 -0.93 42.21
CA ASP A 30 -32.96 -2.14 41.43
C ASP A 30 -33.15 -1.94 39.94
N MET A 31 -34.17 -1.21 39.51
CA MET A 31 -34.40 -0.87 38.09
C MET A 31 -33.34 0.09 37.55
N GLU A 32 -32.85 1.03 38.34
CA GLU A 32 -31.75 1.92 37.93
C GLU A 32 -30.42 1.18 37.85
N ALA A 33 -30.12 0.30 38.80
CA ALA A 33 -28.94 -0.58 38.78
C ALA A 33 -28.94 -1.48 37.54
N LEU A 34 -30.08 -2.11 37.21
CA LEU A 34 -30.24 -2.92 36.00
C LEU A 34 -30.05 -2.12 34.70
N LYS A 35 -30.57 -0.89 34.64
CA LYS A 35 -30.35 0.01 33.51
C LYS A 35 -28.89 0.39 33.36
N ALA A 36 -28.17 0.66 34.47
CA ALA A 36 -26.76 0.98 34.46
C ALA A 36 -25.90 -0.20 33.99
N GLU A 37 -26.24 -1.43 34.42
CA GLU A 37 -25.57 -2.65 33.93
C GLU A 37 -25.85 -2.91 32.45
N ALA A 38 -27.08 -2.74 31.99
CA ALA A 38 -27.43 -2.87 30.58
C ALA A 38 -26.70 -1.81 29.71
N ALA A 39 -26.53 -0.58 30.21
CA ALA A 39 -25.74 0.45 29.53
C ALA A 39 -24.26 0.04 29.40
N LYS A 40 -23.65 -0.48 30.50
CA LYS A 40 -22.28 -1.00 30.47
C LYS A 40 -22.13 -2.19 29.54
N ALA A 41 -23.09 -3.11 29.55
CA ALA A 41 -23.09 -4.27 28.65
C ALA A 41 -23.13 -3.84 27.17
N ASN A 42 -23.96 -2.84 26.84
CA ASN A 42 -24.00 -2.28 25.51
C ASN A 42 -22.69 -1.57 25.11
N GLU A 43 -22.08 -0.82 26.02
CA GLU A 43 -20.77 -0.20 25.78
C GLU A 43 -19.69 -1.25 25.52
N TYR A 44 -19.63 -2.32 26.32
CA TYR A 44 -18.70 -3.43 26.10
C TYR A 44 -18.96 -4.13 24.77
N LYS A 45 -20.22 -4.34 24.40
CA LYS A 45 -20.60 -4.93 23.12
C LYS A 45 -20.12 -4.07 21.96
N ASP A 46 -20.31 -2.75 22.02
CA ASP A 46 -19.86 -1.83 20.99
C ASP A 46 -18.33 -1.79 20.87
N ARG A 47 -17.64 -1.84 22.01
CA ARG A 47 -16.17 -1.95 22.04
C ARG A 47 -15.69 -3.27 21.42
N LEU A 48 -16.34 -4.38 21.74
CA LEU A 48 -16.03 -5.68 21.17
C LEU A 48 -16.25 -5.69 19.64
N LEU A 49 -17.38 -5.17 19.17
CA LEU A 49 -17.67 -5.08 17.74
C LEU A 49 -16.63 -4.23 17.01
N ARG A 50 -16.27 -3.08 17.58
CA ARG A 50 -15.21 -2.21 17.00
C ARG A 50 -13.87 -2.92 16.98
N THR A 51 -13.47 -3.54 18.10
CA THR A 51 -12.20 -4.27 18.17
C THR A 51 -12.15 -5.44 17.20
N ALA A 52 -13.27 -6.17 17.03
CA ALA A 52 -13.38 -7.26 16.05
C ALA A 52 -13.22 -6.73 14.61
N ALA A 53 -13.87 -5.60 14.28
CA ALA A 53 -13.73 -4.96 12.98
C ALA A 53 -12.29 -4.46 12.72
N ASP A 54 -11.66 -3.85 13.72
CA ASP A 54 -10.28 -3.38 13.63
C ASP A 54 -9.30 -4.56 13.46
N PHE A 55 -9.55 -5.67 14.16
CA PHE A 55 -8.77 -6.89 14.02
C PHE A 55 -8.89 -7.51 12.62
N ASP A 56 -10.10 -7.55 12.06
CA ASP A 56 -10.31 -8.04 10.69
C ASP A 56 -9.63 -7.15 9.65
N ASN A 57 -9.69 -5.84 9.82
CA ASN A 57 -8.99 -4.88 8.98
C ASN A 57 -7.47 -5.05 9.08
N TYR A 58 -6.95 -5.20 10.31
CA TYR A 58 -5.53 -5.48 10.55
C TYR A 58 -5.08 -6.78 9.88
N LYS A 59 -5.84 -7.87 10.03
CA LYS A 59 -5.55 -9.16 9.42
C LYS A 59 -5.48 -9.07 7.88
N LYS A 60 -6.44 -8.37 7.27
CA LYS A 60 -6.46 -8.13 5.81
C LYS A 60 -5.23 -7.33 5.37
N ARG A 61 -4.88 -6.26 6.12
CA ARG A 61 -3.71 -5.43 5.85
C ARG A 61 -2.42 -6.23 6.00
N ALA A 62 -2.22 -6.91 7.11
CA ALA A 62 -1.03 -7.73 7.37
C ALA A 62 -0.83 -8.82 6.31
N THR A 63 -1.92 -9.43 5.82
CA THR A 63 -1.85 -10.40 4.73
C THR A 63 -1.35 -9.78 3.44
N ARG A 64 -1.85 -8.59 3.08
CA ARG A 64 -1.38 -7.85 1.88
C ARG A 64 0.09 -7.44 2.03
N GLU A 65 0.47 -6.85 3.17
CA GLU A 65 1.85 -6.45 3.44
C GLU A 65 2.82 -7.64 3.34
N ARG A 66 2.43 -8.81 3.87
CA ARG A 66 3.21 -10.03 3.74
C ARG A 66 3.35 -10.48 2.28
N GLN A 67 2.26 -10.44 1.51
CA GLN A 67 2.30 -10.78 0.09
C GLN A 67 3.20 -9.83 -0.68
N ASP A 68 3.12 -8.53 -0.41
CA ASP A 68 3.96 -7.51 -1.04
C ASP A 68 5.44 -7.68 -0.63
N ALA A 69 5.72 -7.96 0.64
CA ALA A 69 7.07 -8.23 1.10
C ALA A 69 7.71 -9.43 0.39
N VAL A 70 6.97 -10.51 0.19
CA VAL A 70 7.45 -11.67 -0.59
C VAL A 70 7.57 -11.33 -2.07
N LYS A 71 6.60 -10.60 -2.63
CA LYS A 71 6.55 -10.21 -4.04
C LYS A 71 7.75 -9.36 -4.45
N PHE A 72 8.21 -8.47 -3.57
CA PHE A 72 9.29 -7.51 -3.81
C PHE A 72 10.57 -7.82 -3.01
N ALA A 73 10.70 -9.02 -2.43
CA ALA A 73 11.87 -9.40 -1.64
C ALA A 73 13.21 -9.20 -2.36
N ASN A 74 13.22 -9.38 -3.68
CA ASN A 74 14.42 -9.26 -4.51
C ASN A 74 14.67 -7.83 -5.04
N GLU A 75 13.83 -6.85 -4.70
CA GLU A 75 13.93 -5.47 -5.20
C GLU A 75 15.30 -4.86 -4.96
N GLY A 76 15.82 -4.99 -3.73
CA GLY A 76 17.13 -4.44 -3.37
C GLY A 76 18.29 -5.05 -4.15
N ILE A 77 18.30 -6.38 -4.31
CA ILE A 77 19.34 -7.09 -5.08
C ILE A 77 19.26 -6.71 -6.56
N ILE A 78 18.06 -6.73 -7.12
CA ILE A 78 17.86 -6.37 -8.53
C ILE A 78 18.31 -4.92 -8.76
N GLY A 79 17.95 -3.98 -7.86
CA GLY A 79 18.39 -2.59 -7.96
C GLY A 79 19.92 -2.42 -8.03
N THR A 80 20.67 -3.24 -7.28
CA THR A 80 22.16 -3.21 -7.33
C THR A 80 22.73 -3.87 -8.58
N LEU A 81 21.97 -4.75 -9.26
CA LEU A 81 22.39 -5.38 -10.51
C LEU A 81 22.14 -4.51 -11.76
N LEU A 82 21.21 -3.53 -11.69
CA LEU A 82 20.93 -2.67 -12.85
C LEU A 82 22.16 -1.87 -13.36
N PRO A 83 22.99 -1.27 -12.50
CA PRO A 83 24.24 -0.63 -12.96
C PRO A 83 25.20 -1.58 -13.64
N ILE A 84 25.22 -2.86 -13.26
CA ILE A 84 26.06 -3.87 -13.88
C ILE A 84 25.56 -4.14 -15.30
N LEU A 85 24.25 -4.25 -15.50
CA LEU A 85 23.65 -4.36 -16.84
C LEU A 85 24.00 -3.16 -17.72
N ASP A 86 23.93 -1.93 -17.18
CA ASP A 86 24.30 -0.73 -17.91
C ASP A 86 25.79 -0.77 -18.33
N ASN A 87 26.68 -1.24 -17.46
CA ASN A 87 28.11 -1.38 -17.76
C ASN A 87 28.36 -2.41 -18.87
N PHE A 88 27.62 -3.51 -18.90
CA PHE A 88 27.68 -4.46 -20.02
C PHE A 88 27.23 -3.81 -21.33
N GLU A 89 26.13 -3.02 -21.32
CA GLU A 89 25.68 -2.31 -22.52
C GLU A 89 26.71 -1.28 -23.01
N MET A 90 27.32 -0.53 -22.10
CA MET A 90 28.41 0.39 -22.44
C MET A 90 29.64 -0.33 -23.04
N ALA A 91 30.05 -1.44 -22.44
CA ALA A 91 31.20 -2.21 -22.94
C ALA A 91 30.95 -2.77 -24.33
N LEU A 92 29.75 -3.31 -24.57
CA LEU A 92 29.34 -3.80 -25.88
C LEU A 92 29.25 -2.69 -26.93
N ALA A 93 28.69 -1.53 -26.54
CA ALA A 93 28.61 -0.36 -27.42
C ALA A 93 30.01 0.18 -27.78
N ALA A 94 30.94 0.24 -26.84
CA ALA A 94 32.31 0.70 -27.08
C ALA A 94 33.11 -0.19 -28.05
N THR A 95 32.77 -1.47 -28.12
CA THR A 95 33.44 -2.46 -29.00
C THR A 95 32.69 -2.71 -30.29
N ALA A 96 31.48 -2.16 -30.47
CA ALA A 96 30.58 -2.47 -31.59
C ALA A 96 31.18 -2.22 -32.98
N THR A 97 32.10 -1.25 -33.10
CA THR A 97 32.73 -0.85 -34.37
C THR A 97 34.08 -1.52 -34.61
N SER A 98 34.59 -2.36 -33.67
CA SER A 98 35.90 -3.01 -33.81
C SER A 98 35.84 -4.13 -34.85
N GLN A 99 36.83 -4.13 -35.72
CA GLN A 99 37.00 -5.16 -36.73
C GLN A 99 38.05 -6.23 -36.35
N ASP A 100 38.64 -6.11 -35.17
CA ASP A 100 39.58 -7.09 -34.63
C ASP A 100 38.86 -8.38 -34.27
N PRO A 101 39.24 -9.55 -34.87
CA PRO A 101 38.62 -10.84 -34.61
C PRO A 101 38.63 -11.25 -33.12
N ALA A 102 39.72 -10.90 -32.40
CA ALA A 102 39.82 -11.18 -30.97
C ALA A 102 38.81 -10.38 -30.16
N ILE A 103 38.60 -9.11 -30.50
CA ILE A 103 37.60 -8.24 -29.86
C ILE A 103 36.18 -8.72 -30.19
N GLN A 104 35.93 -9.12 -31.42
CA GLN A 104 34.62 -9.67 -31.82
C GLN A 104 34.26 -10.95 -31.07
N ALA A 105 35.25 -11.86 -30.90
CA ALA A 105 35.05 -13.09 -30.13
C ALA A 105 34.73 -12.78 -28.65
N LEU A 106 35.45 -11.82 -28.05
CA LEU A 106 35.20 -11.36 -26.69
C LEU A 106 33.80 -10.71 -26.57
N GLN A 107 33.44 -9.86 -27.54
CA GLN A 107 32.11 -9.18 -27.58
C GLN A 107 30.99 -10.25 -27.64
N SER A 108 31.14 -11.30 -28.46
CA SER A 108 30.17 -12.38 -28.52
C SER A 108 30.01 -13.07 -27.17
N GLY A 109 31.13 -13.40 -26.48
CA GLY A 109 31.09 -13.99 -25.14
C GLY A 109 30.41 -13.12 -24.11
N VAL A 110 30.75 -11.82 -24.06
CA VAL A 110 30.14 -10.84 -23.14
C VAL A 110 28.65 -10.66 -23.44
N SER A 111 28.25 -10.62 -24.71
CA SER A 111 26.84 -10.53 -25.11
C SER A 111 26.05 -11.77 -24.64
N MET A 112 26.61 -12.97 -24.71
CA MET A 112 25.96 -14.18 -24.18
C MET A 112 25.76 -14.09 -22.66
N ILE A 113 26.76 -13.64 -21.92
CA ILE A 113 26.65 -13.44 -20.45
C ILE A 113 25.57 -12.43 -20.12
N GLN A 114 25.55 -11.29 -20.82
CA GLN A 114 24.52 -10.27 -20.64
C GLN A 114 23.10 -10.81 -20.90
N GLN A 115 22.93 -11.59 -21.99
CA GLN A 115 21.64 -12.20 -22.31
C GLN A 115 21.19 -13.19 -21.24
N GLN A 116 22.10 -14.02 -20.72
CA GLN A 116 21.80 -14.95 -19.63
C GLN A 116 21.37 -14.18 -18.35
N LEU A 117 22.08 -13.10 -18.02
CA LEU A 117 21.72 -12.25 -16.88
C LEU A 117 20.36 -11.60 -17.07
N LYS A 118 20.09 -10.99 -18.25
CA LYS A 118 18.78 -10.43 -18.59
C LYS A 118 17.66 -11.45 -18.45
N LYS A 119 17.88 -12.67 -18.96
CA LYS A 119 16.90 -13.76 -18.84
C LYS A 119 16.64 -14.12 -17.38
N ALA A 120 17.67 -14.29 -16.55
CA ALA A 120 17.52 -14.61 -15.14
C ALA A 120 16.76 -13.52 -14.37
N LEU A 121 17.01 -12.24 -14.69
CA LEU A 121 16.30 -11.11 -14.10
C LEU A 121 14.84 -11.04 -14.60
N SER A 122 14.58 -11.34 -15.86
CA SER A 122 13.23 -11.44 -16.42
C SER A 122 12.43 -12.56 -15.76
N ASP A 123 13.04 -13.72 -15.53
CA ASP A 123 12.42 -14.85 -14.80
C ASP A 123 12.09 -14.47 -13.35
N ALA A 124 12.85 -13.54 -12.74
CA ALA A 124 12.57 -12.96 -11.44
C ALA A 124 11.47 -11.88 -11.47
N GLY A 125 10.96 -11.51 -12.65
CA GLY A 125 9.89 -10.54 -12.86
C GLY A 125 10.35 -9.12 -13.18
N LEU A 126 11.62 -8.94 -13.60
CA LEU A 126 12.12 -7.67 -14.11
C LEU A 126 11.66 -7.48 -15.57
N GLU A 127 11.09 -6.31 -15.84
CA GLU A 127 10.68 -5.91 -17.19
C GLU A 127 11.37 -4.61 -17.59
N GLU A 128 11.84 -4.55 -18.83
CA GLU A 128 12.46 -3.36 -19.41
C GLU A 128 11.38 -2.37 -19.84
N VAL A 129 11.55 -1.10 -19.48
CA VAL A 129 10.73 0.00 -19.96
C VAL A 129 11.38 0.55 -21.23
N ASP A 130 10.88 0.12 -22.39
CA ASP A 130 11.27 0.68 -23.67
C ASP A 130 10.54 2.01 -23.90
N ALA A 131 11.30 3.08 -24.01
CA ALA A 131 10.80 4.45 -24.22
C ALA A 131 11.00 4.94 -25.66
N THR A 132 11.73 4.22 -26.50
CA THR A 132 12.15 4.68 -27.83
C THR A 132 10.94 4.98 -28.72
N ASN A 133 10.88 6.19 -29.28
CA ASN A 133 9.80 6.66 -30.16
C ASN A 133 8.39 6.68 -29.52
N LYS A 134 8.29 6.56 -28.19
CA LYS A 134 7.02 6.64 -27.46
C LYS A 134 6.78 8.05 -26.94
N THR A 135 5.53 8.35 -26.61
CA THR A 135 5.17 9.58 -25.91
C THR A 135 5.83 9.60 -24.54
N PHE A 136 6.36 10.74 -24.14
CA PHE A 136 6.93 10.91 -22.81
C PHE A 136 5.87 10.69 -21.72
N ASP A 137 6.13 9.79 -20.80
CA ASP A 137 5.30 9.53 -19.61
C ASP A 137 6.12 9.81 -18.35
N PRO A 138 5.77 10.84 -17.56
CA PRO A 138 6.50 11.16 -16.32
C PRO A 138 6.54 10.04 -15.27
N ASN A 139 5.61 9.09 -15.34
CA ASN A 139 5.58 7.96 -14.41
C ASN A 139 6.62 6.88 -14.74
N LEU A 140 7.10 6.82 -15.98
CA LEU A 140 8.00 5.78 -16.49
C LEU A 140 9.34 6.33 -17.00
N HIS A 141 9.36 7.62 -17.37
CA HIS A 141 10.49 8.26 -18.05
C HIS A 141 10.99 9.44 -17.25
N GLU A 142 12.31 9.64 -17.28
CA GLU A 142 13.00 10.81 -16.74
C GLU A 142 13.62 11.60 -17.91
N ALA A 143 13.11 12.79 -18.18
CA ALA A 143 13.67 13.67 -19.20
C ALA A 143 14.96 14.32 -18.69
N VAL A 144 16.10 13.90 -19.23
CA VAL A 144 17.42 14.46 -18.88
C VAL A 144 17.70 15.72 -19.71
N SER A 145 17.26 15.74 -20.96
CA SER A 145 17.43 16.89 -21.86
C SER A 145 16.33 16.95 -22.92
N GLN A 146 16.22 18.10 -23.56
CA GLN A 146 15.35 18.32 -24.70
C GLN A 146 16.21 18.66 -25.92
N GLN A 147 15.87 18.11 -27.07
CA GLN A 147 16.56 18.38 -28.34
C GLN A 147 15.56 18.70 -29.41
N GLU A 148 15.89 19.69 -30.26
CA GLU A 148 15.09 20.06 -31.42
C GLU A 148 15.10 18.93 -32.46
N SER A 149 13.91 18.54 -32.90
CA SER A 149 13.74 17.56 -33.98
C SER A 149 12.58 17.96 -34.88
N ALA A 150 12.79 17.79 -36.17
CA ALA A 150 11.75 17.95 -37.18
C ALA A 150 11.02 16.63 -37.48
N ASP A 151 11.68 15.49 -37.22
CA ASP A 151 11.21 14.15 -37.57
C ASP A 151 10.33 13.51 -36.51
N VAL A 152 10.51 13.91 -35.23
CA VAL A 152 9.78 13.36 -34.09
C VAL A 152 8.83 14.41 -33.53
N PRO A 153 7.54 14.07 -33.28
CA PRO A 153 6.59 15.01 -32.71
C PRO A 153 7.03 15.55 -31.36
N GLU A 154 6.69 16.79 -31.06
CA GLU A 154 6.96 17.39 -29.74
C GLU A 154 6.36 16.54 -28.60
N GLY A 155 7.12 16.38 -27.53
CA GLY A 155 6.72 15.55 -26.36
C GLY A 155 6.93 14.05 -26.53
N HIS A 156 7.55 13.62 -27.64
CA HIS A 156 7.96 12.22 -27.81
C HIS A 156 9.43 12.02 -27.44
N VAL A 157 9.76 10.79 -27.10
CA VAL A 157 11.14 10.40 -26.80
C VAL A 157 11.92 10.29 -28.09
N LEU A 158 12.94 11.13 -28.22
CA LEU A 158 13.86 11.12 -29.35
C LEU A 158 14.92 10.03 -29.21
N GLN A 159 15.47 9.90 -28.01
CA GLN A 159 16.51 8.93 -27.71
C GLN A 159 16.41 8.48 -26.27
N GLN A 160 16.61 7.17 -26.04
CA GLN A 160 16.77 6.59 -24.73
C GLN A 160 18.25 6.48 -24.40
N LEU A 161 18.71 7.24 -23.39
CA LEU A 161 20.09 7.23 -22.92
C LEU A 161 20.38 6.10 -21.96
N ARG A 162 19.38 5.76 -21.14
CA ARG A 162 19.49 4.71 -20.13
C ARG A 162 18.16 3.99 -20.01
N LYS A 163 18.22 2.67 -19.95
CA LYS A 163 17.02 1.83 -19.85
C LYS A 163 16.32 1.96 -18.52
N GLY A 164 15.01 2.07 -18.55
CA GLY A 164 14.16 1.95 -17.38
C GLY A 164 13.83 0.50 -17.07
N TYR A 165 13.51 0.23 -15.80
CA TYR A 165 13.13 -1.11 -15.38
C TYR A 165 12.02 -1.06 -14.34
N LYS A 166 11.07 -2.01 -14.45
CA LYS A 166 10.05 -2.26 -13.45
C LYS A 166 10.12 -3.71 -12.97
N LEU A 167 9.86 -3.91 -11.69
CA LEU A 167 9.72 -5.24 -11.11
C LEU A 167 8.23 -5.51 -10.96
N ARG A 168 7.69 -6.32 -11.85
CA ARG A 168 6.25 -6.58 -11.95
C ARG A 168 5.48 -5.25 -12.14
N ASP A 169 4.74 -4.79 -11.13
CA ASP A 169 3.93 -3.57 -11.15
C ASP A 169 4.63 -2.32 -10.51
N ARG A 170 5.85 -2.48 -9.96
CA ARG A 170 6.59 -1.39 -9.32
C ARG A 170 7.73 -0.91 -10.21
N LEU A 171 7.80 0.41 -10.44
CA LEU A 171 8.95 1.01 -11.10
C LEU A 171 10.16 0.99 -10.18
N LEU A 172 11.29 0.39 -10.64
CA LEU A 172 12.57 0.41 -9.93
C LEU A 172 13.41 1.61 -10.34
N ARG A 173 13.41 1.91 -11.63
CA ARG A 173 14.19 3.00 -12.21
C ARG A 173 13.51 3.50 -13.47
N PRO A 174 13.26 4.83 -13.61
CA PRO A 174 12.74 5.37 -14.86
C PRO A 174 13.76 5.26 -15.99
N ALA A 175 13.27 5.24 -17.22
CA ALA A 175 14.13 5.36 -18.39
C ALA A 175 14.60 6.80 -18.55
N SER A 176 15.93 7.03 -18.60
CA SER A 176 16.48 8.35 -18.88
C SER A 176 16.42 8.63 -20.37
N VAL A 177 15.73 9.70 -20.76
CA VAL A 177 15.39 9.98 -22.15
C VAL A 177 15.70 11.42 -22.56
N VAL A 178 15.92 11.61 -23.85
CA VAL A 178 15.90 12.92 -24.52
C VAL A 178 14.54 13.11 -25.18
N VAL A 179 13.87 14.20 -24.90
CA VAL A 179 12.54 14.51 -25.42
C VAL A 179 12.64 15.47 -26.59
N ALA A 180 11.87 15.21 -27.63
CA ALA A 180 11.78 16.08 -28.81
C ALA A 180 11.08 17.40 -28.47
N LYS A 181 11.69 18.52 -28.87
CA LYS A 181 11.12 19.85 -28.82
C LYS A 181 10.98 20.36 -30.24
N LYS A 182 9.94 21.12 -30.51
CA LYS A 182 9.75 21.74 -31.81
C LYS A 182 10.82 22.81 -32.08
N PRO A 183 11.49 22.82 -33.26
CA PRO A 183 12.44 23.86 -33.59
C PRO A 183 11.75 25.23 -33.60
N PRO A 184 12.43 26.30 -33.13
CA PRO A 184 11.92 27.65 -33.23
C PRO A 184 11.67 27.99 -34.70
N LYS A 185 10.57 28.67 -35.00
CA LYS A 185 10.24 29.17 -36.34
C LYS A 185 11.15 30.31 -36.72
#